data_95727830f290b99932e4bdde07553d27
#
_entry.id   95727830f290b99932e4bdde07553d27
#
_cell.length_a   1.000
_cell.length_b   1.000
_cell.length_c   1.000
_cell.angle_alpha   90.00
_cell.angle_beta   90.00
_cell.angle_gamma   90.00
#
_symmetry.space_group_name_H-M   'P 1'
#
loop_
_entity.id
_entity.type
_entity.pdbx_description
1 polymer ?
#
loop_
_entity_poly.entity_id
_entity_poly.type
_entity_poly.pdbx_seq_one_letter_code
_entity_poly.pdbx_strand_id
1 'polypeptide(L)'
;VSRSALNVGQARRIAIAAQGFAGPPATSVTRAHLRKLISRIQVLQLDSVSVAVRAHYAPVFSRLGPYDRTLLDDAAWSHSARTPRLLIEYWAHEAALMSIQDWPLMRWRMREYQHGRWARKFVEENPHLVEEVLAAVAELGPCTAGQIEAYLEREAPGRKGPWWDRSETKWIAEALFSSGELTTDKRVGFSRHYQLAHKVIPADIYQREVSDEEAVLELTRRAVRALGLGTEADIRDYFRLAAGQIKPALAALVDAGEVEKVVVDGWNAPAYLDPGQTIPRVDRGTALLCPFDPLIFFRPRVERLFDFHYRIEIYTPAPKRQYGYYVWPFLLDGQLVGRVDLKADRAAGTLNVVGAFAEQGQDPSRIAGPLAERLRTMASWLGLERVVVGKRGDVVKPLGVALRTTR
;
A
#
# COMPACT_ATOMS: atom_id res chain seq x y z
N VAL A 1 31.66 11.20 -8.96
CA VAL A 1 31.20 11.67 -10.27
C VAL A 1 29.72 12.03 -10.12
N SER A 2 29.38 13.30 -10.17
CA SER A 2 27.98 13.78 -10.15
C SER A 2 27.22 13.14 -11.32
N ARG A 3 26.13 12.43 -11.02
CA ARG A 3 25.26 11.79 -12.01
C ARG A 3 24.26 12.79 -12.56
N SER A 4 24.73 13.86 -13.19
CA SER A 4 23.88 14.98 -13.59
C SER A 4 22.80 14.64 -14.63
N ALA A 5 22.93 13.53 -15.37
CA ALA A 5 21.95 13.09 -16.37
C ALA A 5 21.78 11.56 -16.35
N LEU A 6 20.55 11.10 -16.51
CA LEU A 6 20.16 9.70 -16.59
C LEU A 6 19.22 9.50 -17.78
N ASN A 7 19.33 8.35 -18.47
CA ASN A 7 18.26 7.96 -19.39
C ASN A 7 17.11 7.23 -18.65
N VAL A 8 15.94 7.12 -19.31
CA VAL A 8 14.73 6.50 -18.72
C VAL A 8 14.99 5.04 -18.29
N GLY A 9 15.82 4.29 -19.04
CA GLY A 9 16.17 2.92 -18.68
C GLY A 9 16.96 2.82 -17.37
N GLN A 10 17.89 3.76 -17.14
CA GLN A 10 18.61 3.86 -15.87
C GLN A 10 17.68 4.25 -14.72
N ALA A 11 16.81 5.24 -14.93
CA ALA A 11 15.82 5.67 -13.96
C ALA A 11 14.88 4.51 -13.57
N ARG A 12 14.44 3.71 -14.52
CA ARG A 12 13.62 2.52 -14.31
C ARG A 12 14.33 1.46 -13.48
N ARG A 13 15.60 1.14 -13.80
CA ARG A 13 16.39 0.17 -13.03
C ARG A 13 16.61 0.59 -11.59
N ILE A 14 16.87 1.88 -11.37
CA ILE A 14 16.97 2.45 -10.01
C ILE A 14 15.65 2.25 -9.27
N ALA A 15 14.51 2.64 -9.88
CA ALA A 15 13.19 2.52 -9.27
C ALA A 15 12.83 1.08 -8.88
N ILE A 16 13.10 0.12 -9.77
CA ILE A 16 12.86 -1.31 -9.54
C ILE A 16 13.75 -1.84 -8.41
N ALA A 17 15.02 -1.47 -8.40
CA ALA A 17 15.96 -1.89 -7.36
C ALA A 17 15.60 -1.30 -5.99
N ALA A 18 15.27 -0.02 -5.92
CA ALA A 18 14.83 0.64 -4.70
C ALA A 18 13.57 -0.01 -4.13
N GLN A 19 12.66 -0.43 -4.99
CA GLN A 19 11.43 -1.12 -4.60
C GLN A 19 11.62 -2.62 -4.26
N GLY A 20 12.84 -3.16 -4.37
CA GLY A 20 13.17 -4.50 -3.89
C GLY A 20 13.00 -5.63 -4.89
N PHE A 21 12.89 -5.35 -6.19
CA PHE A 21 12.73 -6.37 -7.23
C PHE A 21 14.04 -6.86 -7.88
N ALA A 22 15.18 -6.30 -7.48
CA ALA A 22 16.47 -6.64 -8.10
C ALA A 22 17.12 -7.94 -7.56
N GLY A 23 16.63 -8.46 -6.43
CA GLY A 23 17.16 -9.66 -5.77
C GLY A 23 16.31 -10.92 -6.00
N PRO A 24 16.87 -12.10 -5.72
CA PRO A 24 16.08 -13.34 -5.74
C PRO A 24 15.05 -13.33 -4.58
N PRO A 25 13.94 -14.05 -4.73
CA PRO A 25 13.01 -14.29 -3.64
C PRO A 25 13.69 -14.97 -2.45
N ALA A 26 13.18 -14.74 -1.25
CA ALA A 26 13.66 -15.43 -0.05
C ALA A 26 13.26 -16.91 -0.08
N THR A 27 14.16 -17.80 0.31
CA THR A 27 13.87 -19.24 0.45
C THR A 27 12.89 -19.52 1.60
N SER A 28 12.95 -18.71 2.66
CA SER A 28 12.02 -18.70 3.79
C SER A 28 11.84 -17.28 4.27
N VAL A 29 10.59 -16.81 4.29
CA VAL A 29 10.26 -15.45 4.70
C VAL A 29 10.08 -15.41 6.21
N THR A 30 10.84 -14.54 6.86
CA THR A 30 10.82 -14.34 8.31
C THR A 30 10.38 -12.92 8.67
N ARG A 31 10.13 -12.70 9.95
CA ARG A 31 9.84 -11.36 10.51
C ARG A 31 10.95 -10.32 10.21
N ALA A 32 12.22 -10.76 10.14
CA ALA A 32 13.33 -9.88 9.77
C ALA A 32 13.23 -9.45 8.30
N HIS A 33 12.86 -10.35 7.39
CA HIS A 33 12.59 -10.03 6.00
C HIS A 33 11.43 -9.02 5.86
N LEU A 34 10.35 -9.23 6.63
CA LEU A 34 9.22 -8.30 6.65
C LEU A 34 9.65 -6.91 7.14
N ARG A 35 10.40 -6.83 8.25
CA ARG A 35 10.92 -5.55 8.76
C ARG A 35 11.79 -4.83 7.73
N LYS A 36 12.70 -5.55 7.06
CA LYS A 36 13.55 -5.01 5.99
C LYS A 36 12.72 -4.53 4.80
N LEU A 37 11.68 -5.27 4.43
CA LEU A 37 10.78 -4.86 3.36
C LEU A 37 10.01 -3.58 3.72
N ILE A 38 9.42 -3.52 4.92
CA ILE A 38 8.68 -2.33 5.39
C ILE A 38 9.60 -1.11 5.46
N SER A 39 10.84 -1.25 5.94
CA SER A 39 11.79 -0.13 5.95
C SER A 39 12.17 0.35 4.54
N ARG A 40 11.99 -0.49 3.52
CA ARG A 40 12.24 -0.16 2.10
C ARG A 40 11.05 0.51 1.42
N ILE A 41 9.86 -0.09 1.54
CA ILE A 41 8.66 0.39 0.84
C ILE A 41 7.72 1.20 1.72
N GLN A 42 8.03 1.38 3.00
CA GLN A 42 7.40 2.24 4.01
C GLN A 42 5.92 1.92 4.30
N VAL A 43 5.10 1.65 3.29
CA VAL A 43 3.65 1.53 3.42
C VAL A 43 3.12 0.30 2.69
N LEU A 44 2.08 -0.32 3.25
CA LEU A 44 1.26 -1.36 2.62
C LEU A 44 -0.19 -0.88 2.63
N GLN A 45 -0.71 -0.47 1.49
CA GLN A 45 -2.08 0.05 1.39
C GLN A 45 -3.11 -1.01 1.74
N LEU A 46 -4.03 -0.64 2.62
CA LEU A 46 -5.20 -1.44 2.99
C LEU A 46 -6.35 -1.09 2.04
N ASP A 47 -6.97 -2.13 1.49
CA ASP A 47 -8.15 -1.96 0.64
C ASP A 47 -9.20 -3.04 0.94
N SER A 48 -10.47 -2.66 0.87
CA SER A 48 -11.60 -3.55 1.14
C SER A 48 -11.81 -4.57 0.03
N VAL A 49 -11.40 -4.26 -1.20
CA VAL A 49 -11.54 -5.14 -2.36
C VAL A 49 -10.62 -6.35 -2.22
N SER A 50 -11.20 -7.54 -2.25
CA SER A 50 -10.49 -8.81 -2.12
C SER A 50 -10.90 -9.76 -3.24
N VAL A 51 -10.31 -9.61 -4.42
CA VAL A 51 -10.64 -10.44 -5.60
C VAL A 51 -9.80 -11.72 -5.64
N ALA A 52 -8.49 -11.59 -5.64
CA ALA A 52 -7.55 -12.71 -5.46
C ALA A 52 -7.05 -12.77 -4.00
N VAL A 53 -6.50 -11.66 -3.54
CA VAL A 53 -6.03 -11.44 -2.17
C VAL A 53 -6.17 -9.95 -1.83
N ARG A 54 -6.24 -9.59 -0.55
CA ARG A 54 -6.26 -8.18 -0.13
C ARG A 54 -4.94 -7.50 -0.46
N ALA A 55 -5.02 -6.20 -0.79
CA ALA A 55 -3.93 -5.41 -1.32
C ALA A 55 -2.64 -5.45 -0.49
N HIS A 56 -2.73 -5.38 0.85
CA HIS A 56 -1.56 -5.31 1.73
C HIS A 56 -0.71 -6.58 1.79
N TYR A 57 -1.26 -7.76 1.43
CA TYR A 57 -0.48 -9.00 1.36
C TYR A 57 0.36 -9.09 0.07
N ALA A 58 -0.11 -8.51 -1.01
CA ALA A 58 0.48 -8.66 -2.33
C ALA A 58 1.90 -8.07 -2.47
N PRO A 59 2.24 -6.86 -1.95
CA PRO A 59 3.60 -6.32 -2.05
C PRO A 59 4.65 -7.15 -1.32
N VAL A 60 4.27 -7.86 -0.25
CA VAL A 60 5.15 -8.80 0.45
C VAL A 60 5.42 -10.02 -0.43
N PHE A 61 4.37 -10.62 -1.00
CA PHE A 61 4.48 -11.75 -1.91
C PHE A 61 5.29 -11.41 -3.17
N SER A 62 5.03 -10.28 -3.80
CA SER A 62 5.68 -9.91 -5.05
C SER A 62 7.19 -9.68 -4.92
N ARG A 63 7.68 -9.38 -3.71
CA ARG A 63 9.10 -9.13 -3.43
C ARG A 63 9.82 -10.27 -2.74
N LEU A 64 9.15 -10.92 -1.79
CA LEU A 64 9.76 -11.97 -0.96
C LEU A 64 9.39 -13.39 -1.41
N GLY A 65 8.39 -13.54 -2.28
CA GLY A 65 7.85 -14.83 -2.66
C GLY A 65 6.75 -15.31 -1.68
N PRO A 66 6.37 -16.60 -1.77
CA PRO A 66 5.37 -17.19 -0.88
C PRO A 66 5.75 -17.08 0.59
N TYR A 67 4.78 -16.71 1.42
CA TYR A 67 4.99 -16.58 2.86
C TYR A 67 3.69 -16.91 3.61
N ASP A 68 3.81 -17.24 4.90
CA ASP A 68 2.65 -17.35 5.76
C ASP A 68 2.08 -15.96 6.07
N ARG A 69 0.84 -15.71 5.65
CA ARG A 69 0.16 -14.41 5.83
C ARG A 69 -0.03 -14.04 7.29
N THR A 70 -0.08 -15.01 8.19
CA THR A 70 -0.13 -14.77 9.63
C THR A 70 1.09 -13.98 10.12
N LEU A 71 2.24 -14.11 9.45
CA LEU A 71 3.42 -13.30 9.74
C LEU A 71 3.17 -11.78 9.63
N LEU A 72 2.39 -11.37 8.61
CA LEU A 72 2.01 -9.96 8.45
C LEU A 72 0.90 -9.57 9.43
N ASP A 73 -0.07 -10.48 9.64
CA ASP A 73 -1.15 -10.23 10.59
C ASP A 73 -0.62 -10.09 12.02
N ASP A 74 0.31 -10.95 12.45
CA ASP A 74 0.98 -10.83 13.73
C ASP A 74 1.83 -9.55 13.84
N ALA A 75 2.50 -9.17 12.76
CA ALA A 75 3.26 -7.93 12.76
C ALA A 75 2.36 -6.68 12.91
N ALA A 76 1.13 -6.75 12.42
CA ALA A 76 0.18 -5.64 12.46
C ALA A 76 -0.73 -5.66 13.71
N TRP A 77 -1.09 -6.84 14.23
CA TRP A 77 -2.18 -6.98 15.20
C TRP A 77 -1.79 -7.70 16.51
N SER A 78 -0.56 -8.21 16.63
CA SER A 78 -0.13 -8.91 17.83
C SER A 78 0.04 -7.97 19.02
N HIS A 79 -0.35 -8.47 20.22
CA HIS A 79 -0.06 -7.88 21.52
C HIS A 79 0.95 -8.70 22.33
N SER A 80 1.55 -9.72 21.72
CA SER A 80 2.51 -10.58 22.41
C SER A 80 3.82 -9.83 22.70
N ALA A 81 4.27 -9.88 23.97
CA ALA A 81 5.58 -9.35 24.35
C ALA A 81 6.74 -10.07 23.64
N ARG A 82 6.56 -11.36 23.22
CA ARG A 82 7.57 -12.12 22.48
C ARG A 82 7.64 -11.71 21.01
N THR A 83 6.51 -11.29 20.43
CA THR A 83 6.40 -10.83 19.06
C THR A 83 5.70 -9.47 19.02
N PRO A 84 6.37 -8.40 19.51
CA PRO A 84 5.75 -7.09 19.61
C PRO A 84 5.34 -6.57 18.24
N ARG A 85 4.25 -5.82 18.19
CA ARG A 85 3.73 -5.20 16.98
C ARG A 85 4.82 -4.42 16.24
N LEU A 86 4.92 -4.61 14.92
CA LEU A 86 5.83 -3.86 14.04
C LEU A 86 5.11 -2.77 13.27
N LEU A 87 3.83 -2.98 13.01
CA LEU A 87 3.04 -2.15 12.10
C LEU A 87 1.85 -1.54 12.83
N ILE A 88 1.45 -0.39 12.36
CA ILE A 88 0.24 0.30 12.79
C ILE A 88 -0.53 0.79 11.57
N GLU A 89 -1.84 0.81 11.65
CA GLU A 89 -2.70 1.37 10.60
C GLU A 89 -2.87 2.87 10.79
N TYR A 90 -2.63 3.62 9.71
CA TYR A 90 -2.94 5.04 9.65
C TYR A 90 -3.10 5.53 8.20
N TRP A 91 -3.50 6.78 8.02
CA TRP A 91 -3.58 7.51 6.76
C TRP A 91 -2.19 7.96 6.27
N ALA A 92 -1.29 7.01 6.03
CA ALA A 92 0.09 7.33 5.61
C ALA A 92 0.18 7.69 4.12
N HIS A 93 -0.47 6.90 3.27
CA HIS A 93 -0.69 7.19 1.85
C HIS A 93 -2.19 7.32 1.60
N GLU A 94 -2.90 6.24 1.59
CA GLU A 94 -4.32 6.06 1.91
C GLU A 94 -4.37 5.32 3.26
N ALA A 95 -5.46 4.61 3.59
CA ALA A 95 -5.43 3.67 4.71
C ALA A 95 -4.30 2.65 4.48
N ALA A 96 -3.31 2.63 5.31
CA ALA A 96 -2.12 1.80 5.12
C ALA A 96 -1.55 1.27 6.44
N LEU A 97 -0.89 0.11 6.37
CA LEU A 97 0.03 -0.33 7.42
C LEU A 97 1.38 0.35 7.19
N MET A 98 1.92 0.95 8.24
CA MET A 98 3.24 1.57 8.29
C MET A 98 4.00 1.06 9.53
N SER A 99 5.28 1.33 9.63
CA SER A 99 6.03 1.04 10.86
C SER A 99 5.40 1.73 12.06
N ILE A 100 5.22 1.01 13.19
CA ILE A 100 4.72 1.63 14.43
C ILE A 100 5.67 2.72 14.94
N GLN A 101 6.97 2.61 14.64
CA GLN A 101 7.99 3.61 14.97
C GLN A 101 7.75 4.96 14.29
N ASP A 102 6.95 4.98 13.23
CA ASP A 102 6.67 6.17 12.43
C ASP A 102 5.42 6.94 12.90
N TRP A 103 4.77 6.45 13.97
CA TRP A 103 3.63 7.13 14.57
C TRP A 103 3.88 8.61 14.88
N PRO A 104 5.01 8.99 15.49
CA PRO A 104 5.29 10.40 15.76
C PRO A 104 5.42 11.25 14.49
N LEU A 105 5.87 10.67 13.38
CA LEU A 105 5.99 11.35 12.10
C LEU A 105 4.63 11.68 11.45
N MET A 106 3.54 11.12 11.94
CA MET A 106 2.19 11.38 11.43
C MET A 106 1.40 12.39 12.28
N ARG A 107 1.95 12.87 13.41
CA ARG A 107 1.23 13.76 14.32
C ARG A 107 0.81 15.09 13.72
N TRP A 108 1.61 15.66 12.82
CA TRP A 108 1.23 16.86 12.06
C TRP A 108 -0.08 16.64 11.28
N ARG A 109 -0.24 15.47 10.66
CA ARG A 109 -1.45 15.10 9.93
C ARG A 109 -2.62 14.86 10.87
N MET A 110 -2.39 14.27 12.03
CA MET A 110 -3.41 14.10 13.07
C MET A 110 -3.97 15.46 13.50
N ARG A 111 -3.09 16.45 13.71
CA ARG A 111 -3.51 17.83 14.00
C ARG A 111 -4.27 18.48 12.84
N GLU A 112 -3.84 18.25 11.60
CA GLU A 112 -4.60 18.74 10.42
C GLU A 112 -6.00 18.14 10.36
N TYR A 113 -6.18 16.86 10.71
CA TYR A 113 -7.48 16.23 10.77
C TYR A 113 -8.34 16.77 11.92
N GLN A 114 -7.76 17.05 13.08
CA GLN A 114 -8.48 17.72 14.20
C GLN A 114 -9.01 19.08 13.78
N HIS A 115 -8.27 19.82 12.96
CA HIS A 115 -8.62 21.17 12.51
C HIS A 115 -9.23 21.21 11.10
N GLY A 116 -9.32 20.06 10.41
CA GLY A 116 -9.87 19.94 9.06
C GLY A 116 -11.38 20.15 9.05
N ARG A 117 -11.91 20.82 8.00
CA ARG A 117 -13.31 21.24 7.88
C ARG A 117 -14.32 20.15 8.20
N TRP A 118 -14.01 18.90 7.86
CA TRP A 118 -14.97 17.82 7.94
C TRP A 118 -15.07 17.20 9.33
N ALA A 119 -13.95 16.82 9.94
CA ALA A 119 -13.91 16.28 11.29
C ALA A 119 -14.27 17.36 12.32
N ARG A 120 -13.76 18.57 12.12
CA ARG A 120 -13.94 19.73 12.99
C ARG A 120 -15.44 20.05 13.18
N LYS A 121 -16.18 20.23 12.09
CA LYS A 121 -17.61 20.58 12.17
C LYS A 121 -18.38 19.54 12.98
N PHE A 122 -18.14 18.25 12.72
CA PHE A 122 -18.86 17.16 13.36
C PHE A 122 -18.49 16.99 14.84
N VAL A 123 -17.22 17.12 15.17
CA VAL A 123 -16.69 17.07 16.54
C VAL A 123 -17.14 18.29 17.34
N GLU A 124 -17.08 19.50 16.76
CA GLU A 124 -17.53 20.74 17.41
C GLU A 124 -19.05 20.77 17.65
N GLU A 125 -19.85 20.20 16.75
CA GLU A 125 -21.31 20.09 16.90
C GLU A 125 -21.74 19.02 17.91
N ASN A 126 -20.88 18.02 18.20
CA ASN A 126 -21.17 16.87 19.05
C ASN A 126 -20.08 16.58 20.11
N PRO A 127 -19.63 17.54 20.92
CA PRO A 127 -18.50 17.33 21.85
C PRO A 127 -18.78 16.26 22.90
N HIS A 128 -20.03 16.16 23.39
CA HIS A 128 -20.45 15.13 24.33
C HIS A 128 -20.37 13.72 23.72
N LEU A 129 -20.68 13.56 22.42
CA LEU A 129 -20.57 12.26 21.75
C LEU A 129 -19.13 11.82 21.58
N VAL A 130 -18.18 12.75 21.45
CA VAL A 130 -16.73 12.45 21.44
C VAL A 130 -16.32 11.81 22.77
N GLU A 131 -16.70 12.42 23.89
CA GLU A 131 -16.40 11.90 25.23
C GLU A 131 -17.05 10.54 25.47
N GLU A 132 -18.31 10.37 25.07
CA GLU A 132 -19.05 9.11 25.19
C GLU A 132 -18.40 7.98 24.35
N VAL A 133 -17.96 8.27 23.11
CA VAL A 133 -17.27 7.28 22.26
C VAL A 133 -15.94 6.87 22.87
N LEU A 134 -15.15 7.82 23.37
CA LEU A 134 -13.90 7.53 24.05
C LEU A 134 -14.10 6.70 25.31
N ALA A 135 -15.10 7.04 26.13
CA ALA A 135 -15.47 6.29 27.34
C ALA A 135 -15.94 4.87 26.98
N ALA A 136 -16.79 4.73 25.96
CA ALA A 136 -17.25 3.43 25.48
C ALA A 136 -16.08 2.54 25.01
N VAL A 137 -15.11 3.09 24.26
CA VAL A 137 -13.91 2.36 23.83
C VAL A 137 -13.01 2.00 25.01
N ALA A 138 -12.91 2.87 26.01
CA ALA A 138 -12.14 2.61 27.23
C ALA A 138 -12.71 1.43 28.03
N GLU A 139 -14.03 1.32 28.11
CA GLU A 139 -14.78 0.29 28.83
C GLU A 139 -14.84 -1.04 28.06
N LEU A 140 -15.24 -0.99 26.78
CA LEU A 140 -15.42 -2.18 25.95
C LEU A 140 -14.08 -2.84 25.55
N GLY A 141 -12.99 -2.07 25.58
CA GLY A 141 -11.74 -2.49 24.93
C GLY A 141 -11.84 -2.43 23.40
N PRO A 142 -11.09 -3.28 22.68
CA PRO A 142 -11.11 -3.25 21.22
C PRO A 142 -12.49 -3.58 20.64
N CYS A 143 -13.17 -2.59 20.04
CA CYS A 143 -14.54 -2.71 19.57
C CYS A 143 -14.74 -2.04 18.18
N THR A 144 -15.75 -2.51 17.47
CA THR A 144 -16.19 -1.91 16.20
C THR A 144 -17.09 -0.69 16.44
N ALA A 145 -17.25 0.18 15.44
CA ALA A 145 -18.18 1.31 15.53
C ALA A 145 -19.61 0.85 15.85
N GLY A 146 -20.07 -0.29 15.29
CA GLY A 146 -21.38 -0.84 15.60
C GLY A 146 -21.52 -1.35 17.05
N GLN A 147 -20.43 -1.84 17.66
CA GLN A 147 -20.42 -2.23 19.07
C GLN A 147 -20.46 -1.00 20.00
N ILE A 148 -19.75 0.07 19.63
CA ILE A 148 -19.81 1.36 20.33
C ILE A 148 -21.24 1.91 20.28
N GLU A 149 -21.85 1.93 19.10
CA GLU A 149 -23.23 2.37 18.90
C GLU A 149 -24.21 1.58 19.77
N ALA A 150 -24.12 0.24 19.75
CA ALA A 150 -24.98 -0.63 20.54
C ALA A 150 -24.77 -0.46 22.07
N TYR A 151 -23.57 -0.11 22.51
CA TYR A 151 -23.28 0.22 23.91
C TYR A 151 -23.96 1.54 24.31
N LEU A 152 -23.78 2.60 23.51
CA LEU A 152 -24.36 3.91 23.78
C LEU A 152 -25.90 3.90 23.74
N GLU A 153 -26.50 3.07 22.86
CA GLU A 153 -27.97 2.90 22.81
C GLU A 153 -28.52 2.22 24.06
N ARG A 154 -27.77 1.31 24.70
CA ARG A 154 -28.19 0.69 25.98
C ARG A 154 -28.17 1.67 27.13
N GLU A 155 -27.16 2.55 27.16
CA GLU A 155 -27.00 3.57 28.19
C GLU A 155 -28.00 4.74 28.02
N ALA A 156 -28.43 5.02 26.79
CA ALA A 156 -29.41 6.09 26.48
C ALA A 156 -30.43 5.65 25.40
N PRO A 157 -31.47 4.86 25.77
CA PRO A 157 -32.45 4.37 24.83
C PRO A 157 -33.22 5.50 24.12
N GLY A 158 -33.49 5.34 22.84
CA GLY A 158 -34.33 6.27 22.06
C GLY A 158 -33.55 7.28 21.20
N ARG A 159 -32.23 7.16 21.10
CA ARG A 159 -31.33 8.07 20.40
C ARG A 159 -31.26 7.84 18.87
N LYS A 160 -32.08 6.96 18.28
CA LYS A 160 -32.05 6.63 16.85
C LYS A 160 -32.56 7.73 15.94
N GLY A 161 -31.67 8.24 15.08
CA GLY A 161 -32.04 8.96 13.85
C GLY A 161 -32.55 8.03 12.73
N PRO A 162 -32.93 8.57 11.55
CA PRO A 162 -33.38 7.76 10.42
C PRO A 162 -32.31 6.73 10.01
N TRP A 163 -32.72 5.51 9.66
CA TRP A 163 -31.86 4.36 9.36
C TRP A 163 -30.84 4.57 8.22
N TRP A 164 -30.97 5.58 7.38
CA TRP A 164 -30.04 5.97 6.33
C TRP A 164 -28.95 6.94 6.79
N ASP A 165 -29.07 7.54 7.97
CA ASP A 165 -27.95 8.28 8.54
C ASP A 165 -26.92 7.26 9.02
N ARG A 166 -25.75 7.28 8.35
CA ARG A 166 -24.56 6.57 8.85
C ARG A 166 -24.37 7.05 10.27
N SER A 167 -24.38 6.11 11.23
CA SER A 167 -24.42 6.48 12.63
C SER A 167 -23.38 7.55 12.95
N GLU A 168 -23.78 8.60 13.62
CA GLU A 168 -22.90 9.67 14.10
C GLU A 168 -21.71 9.10 14.86
N THR A 169 -21.94 8.03 15.62
CA THR A 169 -20.93 7.23 16.32
C THR A 169 -19.81 6.74 15.37
N LYS A 170 -20.16 6.26 14.17
CA LYS A 170 -19.15 5.83 13.20
C LYS A 170 -18.32 6.99 12.69
N TRP A 171 -18.94 8.15 12.47
CA TRP A 171 -18.24 9.34 12.02
C TRP A 171 -17.28 9.87 13.09
N ILE A 172 -17.72 9.89 14.36
CA ILE A 172 -16.88 10.27 15.50
C ILE A 172 -15.71 9.27 15.64
N ALA A 173 -15.95 7.96 15.58
CA ALA A 173 -14.88 6.98 15.66
C ALA A 173 -13.83 7.12 14.53
N GLU A 174 -14.27 7.42 13.30
CA GLU A 174 -13.34 7.70 12.17
C GLU A 174 -12.61 9.05 12.35
N ALA A 175 -13.25 10.07 12.91
CA ALA A 175 -12.61 11.33 13.24
C ALA A 175 -11.53 11.15 14.32
N LEU A 176 -11.85 10.42 15.40
CA LEU A 176 -10.92 10.10 16.50
C LEU A 176 -9.79 9.20 16.05
N PHE A 177 -10.02 8.30 15.09
CA PHE A 177 -8.95 7.55 14.44
C PHE A 177 -8.04 8.46 13.60
N SER A 178 -8.63 9.41 12.88
CA SER A 178 -7.86 10.34 12.03
C SER A 178 -7.06 11.34 12.85
N SER A 179 -7.57 11.77 14.01
CA SER A 179 -6.87 12.66 14.96
C SER A 179 -5.87 11.93 15.88
N GLY A 180 -5.86 10.58 15.82
CA GLY A 180 -4.88 9.76 16.56
C GLY A 180 -5.23 9.49 18.02
N GLU A 181 -6.43 9.79 18.50
CA GLU A 181 -6.94 9.41 19.83
C GLU A 181 -7.34 7.95 19.87
N LEU A 182 -7.95 7.46 18.78
CA LEU A 182 -8.16 6.04 18.53
C LEU A 182 -7.16 5.51 17.49
N THR A 183 -6.89 4.23 17.57
CA THR A 183 -6.16 3.49 16.54
C THR A 183 -6.79 2.13 16.30
N THR A 184 -6.36 1.42 15.27
CA THR A 184 -6.80 0.05 15.00
C THR A 184 -6.04 -0.92 15.88
N ASP A 185 -6.77 -1.60 16.77
CA ASP A 185 -6.23 -2.71 17.55
C ASP A 185 -6.01 -3.94 16.66
N LYS A 186 -7.04 -4.33 15.94
CA LYS A 186 -7.04 -5.45 14.99
C LYS A 186 -8.12 -5.26 13.92
N ARG A 187 -8.06 -6.09 12.88
CA ARG A 187 -9.13 -6.24 11.90
C ARG A 187 -9.69 -7.66 11.91
N VAL A 188 -11.00 -7.78 12.04
CA VAL A 188 -11.72 -9.05 11.96
C VAL A 188 -12.68 -9.00 10.78
N GLY A 189 -12.56 -9.90 9.83
CA GLY A 189 -13.33 -9.86 8.58
C GLY A 189 -13.16 -8.54 7.80
N PHE A 190 -12.02 -7.84 8.02
CA PHE A 190 -11.70 -6.49 7.54
C PHE A 190 -12.39 -5.34 8.30
N SER A 191 -13.30 -5.60 9.24
CA SER A 191 -13.82 -4.58 10.14
C SER A 191 -12.74 -4.10 11.09
N ARG A 192 -12.64 -2.77 11.26
CA ARG A 192 -11.73 -2.14 12.20
C ARG A 192 -12.27 -2.28 13.63
N HIS A 193 -11.42 -2.75 14.53
CA HIS A 193 -11.65 -2.71 15.97
C HIS A 193 -10.80 -1.57 16.53
N TYR A 194 -11.46 -0.54 17.03
CA TYR A 194 -10.83 0.64 17.59
C TYR A 194 -10.39 0.38 19.03
N GLN A 195 -9.28 0.99 19.42
CA GLN A 195 -8.80 1.08 20.78
C GLN A 195 -8.17 2.45 20.99
N LEU A 196 -8.07 2.91 22.24
CA LEU A 196 -7.33 4.11 22.60
C LEU A 196 -5.87 3.95 22.16
N ALA A 197 -5.33 4.95 21.47
CA ALA A 197 -4.01 4.84 20.85
C ALA A 197 -2.89 4.57 21.86
N HIS A 198 -2.94 5.19 23.05
CA HIS A 198 -1.96 4.99 24.11
C HIS A 198 -1.98 3.58 24.73
N LYS A 199 -3.05 2.80 24.53
CA LYS A 199 -3.12 1.38 24.95
C LYS A 199 -2.50 0.41 23.92
N VAL A 200 -2.35 0.85 22.68
CA VAL A 200 -1.86 0.02 21.56
C VAL A 200 -0.41 0.35 21.23
N ILE A 201 -0.07 1.60 21.24
CA ILE A 201 1.26 2.10 20.87
C ILE A 201 2.15 2.14 22.11
N PRO A 202 3.37 1.56 22.06
CA PRO A 202 4.32 1.63 23.16
C PRO A 202 4.53 3.07 23.64
N ALA A 203 4.62 3.25 24.96
CA ALA A 203 4.63 4.57 25.59
C ALA A 203 5.80 5.46 25.10
N ASP A 204 6.97 4.88 24.87
CA ASP A 204 8.16 5.57 24.34
C ASP A 204 7.94 6.09 22.92
N ILE A 205 7.14 5.39 22.10
CA ILE A 205 6.76 5.83 20.75
C ILE A 205 5.63 6.84 20.84
N TYR A 206 4.61 6.55 21.66
CA TYR A 206 3.43 7.40 21.81
C TYR A 206 3.78 8.78 22.36
N GLN A 207 4.73 8.86 23.29
CA GLN A 207 5.15 10.12 23.94
C GLN A 207 6.22 10.88 23.15
N ARG A 208 6.86 10.24 22.16
CA ARG A 208 7.92 10.88 21.37
C ARG A 208 7.35 12.02 20.54
N GLU A 209 7.85 13.22 20.78
CA GLU A 209 7.52 14.41 20.01
C GLU A 209 8.50 14.60 18.85
N VAL A 210 7.97 15.02 17.73
CA VAL A 210 8.70 15.38 16.51
C VAL A 210 8.03 16.64 15.96
N SER A 211 8.80 17.66 15.61
CA SER A 211 8.25 18.86 14.98
C SER A 211 7.67 18.54 13.60
N ASP A 212 6.78 19.38 13.10
CA ASP A 212 6.16 19.18 11.78
C ASP A 212 7.21 19.23 10.67
N GLU A 213 8.17 20.13 10.78
CA GLU A 213 9.28 20.29 9.85
C GLU A 213 10.18 19.05 9.82
N GLU A 214 10.57 18.53 10.99
CA GLU A 214 11.37 17.31 11.10
C GLU A 214 10.62 16.08 10.56
N ALA A 215 9.32 15.97 10.85
CA ALA A 215 8.50 14.89 10.35
C ALA A 215 8.39 14.92 8.81
N VAL A 216 8.12 16.08 8.23
CA VAL A 216 8.04 16.27 6.78
C VAL A 216 9.39 16.01 6.12
N LEU A 217 10.49 16.48 6.71
CA LEU A 217 11.85 16.24 6.20
C LEU A 217 12.17 14.75 6.17
N GLU A 218 11.88 14.03 7.27
CA GLU A 218 12.12 12.59 7.34
C GLU A 218 11.22 11.80 6.40
N LEU A 219 9.93 12.13 6.29
CA LEU A 219 9.02 11.50 5.34
C LEU A 219 9.45 11.73 3.88
N THR A 220 9.95 12.94 3.56
CA THR A 220 10.51 13.27 2.25
C THR A 220 11.75 12.42 1.94
N ARG A 221 12.70 12.33 2.88
CA ARG A 221 13.88 11.48 2.78
C ARG A 221 13.52 10.03 2.51
N ARG A 222 12.56 9.49 3.23
CA ARG A 222 12.08 8.11 3.07
C ARG A 222 11.38 7.88 1.75
N ALA A 223 10.59 8.84 1.27
CA ALA A 223 9.95 8.75 -0.03
C ALA A 223 10.99 8.70 -1.16
N VAL A 224 12.03 9.54 -1.11
CA VAL A 224 13.13 9.50 -2.09
C VAL A 224 13.83 8.13 -2.08
N ARG A 225 14.16 7.61 -0.89
CA ARG A 225 14.79 6.28 -0.75
C ARG A 225 13.90 5.15 -1.25
N ALA A 226 12.61 5.17 -0.92
CA ALA A 226 11.65 4.16 -1.36
C ALA A 226 11.44 4.18 -2.87
N LEU A 227 11.40 5.35 -3.49
CA LEU A 227 11.28 5.53 -4.93
C LEU A 227 12.61 5.30 -5.68
N GLY A 228 13.76 5.46 -5.00
CA GLY A 228 15.10 5.48 -5.57
C GLY A 228 15.41 6.78 -6.30
N LEU A 229 14.51 7.22 -7.14
CA LEU A 229 14.43 8.55 -7.72
C LEU A 229 12.97 8.90 -8.05
N GLY A 230 12.68 10.19 -8.11
CA GLY A 230 11.36 10.69 -8.51
C GLY A 230 11.35 12.19 -8.68
N THR A 231 10.34 12.70 -9.38
CA THR A 231 10.06 14.14 -9.40
C THR A 231 9.49 14.59 -8.05
N GLU A 232 9.41 15.90 -7.81
CA GLU A 232 8.72 16.43 -6.62
C GLU A 232 7.32 15.82 -6.46
N ALA A 233 6.56 15.73 -7.56
CA ALA A 233 5.21 15.17 -7.54
C ALA A 233 5.17 13.69 -7.13
N ASP A 234 6.14 12.89 -7.57
CA ASP A 234 6.25 11.49 -7.20
C ASP A 234 6.54 11.32 -5.70
N ILE A 235 7.48 12.11 -5.19
CA ILE A 235 7.92 12.08 -3.78
C ILE A 235 6.80 12.58 -2.88
N ARG A 236 6.15 13.66 -3.26
CA ARG A 236 5.02 14.25 -2.56
C ARG A 236 3.85 13.27 -2.42
N ASP A 237 3.52 12.56 -3.50
CA ASP A 237 2.42 11.60 -3.52
C ASP A 237 2.65 10.44 -2.53
N TYR A 238 3.90 10.03 -2.30
CA TYR A 238 4.24 8.85 -1.50
C TYR A 238 3.62 8.88 -0.10
N PHE A 239 3.66 10.02 0.57
CA PHE A 239 3.05 10.25 1.88
C PHE A 239 1.95 11.32 1.85
N ARG A 240 1.40 11.66 0.69
CA ARG A 240 0.35 12.68 0.54
C ARG A 240 0.72 14.03 1.17
N LEU A 241 1.98 14.46 0.99
CA LEU A 241 2.45 15.75 1.49
C LEU A 241 1.88 16.90 0.62
N ALA A 242 1.71 18.09 1.21
CA ALA A 242 1.33 19.27 0.45
C ALA A 242 2.53 19.86 -0.31
N ALA A 243 2.27 20.58 -1.41
CA ALA A 243 3.34 21.23 -2.19
C ALA A 243 4.16 22.24 -1.37
N GLY A 244 3.51 22.93 -0.43
CA GLY A 244 4.19 23.86 0.49
C GLY A 244 5.12 23.16 1.49
N GLN A 245 4.85 21.91 1.83
CA GLN A 245 5.68 21.11 2.74
C GLN A 245 6.89 20.49 2.03
N ILE A 246 6.66 19.91 0.84
CA ILE A 246 7.69 19.12 0.14
C ILE A 246 8.84 19.97 -0.42
N LYS A 247 8.55 21.18 -0.92
CA LYS A 247 9.57 22.02 -1.56
C LYS A 247 10.70 22.43 -0.62
N PRO A 248 10.42 22.98 0.58
CA PRO A 248 11.48 23.31 1.55
C PRO A 248 12.26 22.04 2.00
N ALA A 249 11.56 20.93 2.22
CA ALA A 249 12.19 19.69 2.64
C ALA A 249 13.15 19.13 1.58
N LEU A 250 12.75 19.12 0.30
CA LEU A 250 13.65 18.72 -0.79
C LEU A 250 14.85 19.65 -0.93
N ALA A 251 14.67 20.98 -0.80
CA ALA A 251 15.77 21.92 -0.83
C ALA A 251 16.78 21.64 0.29
N ALA A 252 16.30 21.47 1.53
CA ALA A 252 17.15 21.15 2.68
C ALA A 252 17.92 19.83 2.49
N LEU A 253 17.29 18.78 1.95
CA LEU A 253 17.96 17.51 1.68
C LEU A 253 19.01 17.60 0.56
N VAL A 254 18.78 18.45 -0.45
CA VAL A 254 19.76 18.70 -1.52
C VAL A 254 20.94 19.50 -0.96
N ASP A 255 20.70 20.53 -0.18
CA ASP A 255 21.74 21.38 0.44
C ASP A 255 22.61 20.56 1.41
N ALA A 256 22.01 19.58 2.12
CA ALA A 256 22.71 18.64 2.99
C ALA A 256 23.43 17.53 2.22
N GLY A 257 23.31 17.43 0.90
CA GLY A 257 23.90 16.35 0.10
C GLY A 257 23.26 14.97 0.30
N GLU A 258 22.11 14.92 0.97
CA GLU A 258 21.38 13.67 1.21
C GLU A 258 20.53 13.24 0.00
N VAL A 259 20.29 14.16 -0.91
CA VAL A 259 19.53 13.93 -2.15
C VAL A 259 20.24 14.68 -3.28
N GLU A 260 20.40 14.03 -4.44
CA GLU A 260 20.95 14.64 -5.64
C GLU A 260 19.83 15.07 -6.60
N LYS A 261 19.90 16.32 -7.08
CA LYS A 261 19.03 16.79 -8.15
C LYS A 261 19.61 16.37 -9.50
N VAL A 262 18.85 15.61 -10.29
CA VAL A 262 19.30 15.05 -11.57
C VAL A 262 18.29 15.33 -12.69
N VAL A 263 18.77 15.26 -13.93
CA VAL A 263 17.91 15.31 -15.13
C VAL A 263 17.69 13.89 -15.64
N VAL A 264 16.48 13.55 -16.02
CA VAL A 264 16.17 12.29 -16.72
C VAL A 264 15.69 12.64 -18.12
N ASP A 265 16.28 12.00 -19.13
CA ASP A 265 15.94 12.24 -20.54
C ASP A 265 14.44 12.09 -20.77
N GLY A 266 13.85 13.06 -21.45
CA GLY A 266 12.42 13.07 -21.76
C GLY A 266 11.48 13.47 -20.60
N TRP A 267 12.00 13.78 -19.40
CA TRP A 267 11.18 14.28 -18.31
C TRP A 267 11.13 15.80 -18.29
N ASN A 268 9.93 16.36 -18.12
CA ASN A 268 9.71 17.82 -18.09
C ASN A 268 10.07 18.47 -16.76
N ALA A 269 10.39 17.69 -15.73
CA ALA A 269 10.74 18.16 -14.40
C ALA A 269 12.00 17.47 -13.91
N PRO A 270 12.82 18.14 -13.08
CA PRO A 270 13.97 17.50 -12.46
C PRO A 270 13.53 16.36 -11.57
N ALA A 271 14.40 15.35 -11.46
CA ALA A 271 14.25 14.26 -10.52
C ALA A 271 15.20 14.45 -9.32
N TYR A 272 14.85 13.81 -8.24
CA TYR A 272 15.61 13.76 -6.99
C TYR A 272 16.00 12.31 -6.75
N LEU A 273 17.31 12.06 -6.65
CA LEU A 273 17.94 10.74 -6.55
C LEU A 273 18.47 10.54 -5.14
N ASP A 274 18.24 9.36 -4.57
CA ASP A 274 18.98 8.90 -3.40
C ASP A 274 20.44 8.58 -3.82
N PRO A 275 21.48 9.29 -3.32
CA PRO A 275 22.86 9.08 -3.74
C PRO A 275 23.38 7.69 -3.36
N GLY A 276 22.78 7.02 -2.38
CA GLY A 276 23.09 5.64 -2.00
C GLY A 276 22.65 4.58 -3.01
N GLN A 277 21.81 4.96 -4.01
CA GLN A 277 21.36 4.00 -5.02
C GLN A 277 22.43 3.72 -6.06
N THR A 278 22.63 2.43 -6.33
CA THR A 278 23.43 2.00 -7.47
C THR A 278 22.54 1.81 -8.69
N ILE A 279 23.06 2.11 -9.89
CA ILE A 279 22.34 1.82 -11.14
C ILE A 279 22.64 0.35 -11.50
N PRO A 280 21.64 -0.56 -11.41
CA PRO A 280 21.85 -1.93 -11.82
C PRO A 280 22.25 -2.02 -13.32
N ARG A 281 23.18 -2.89 -13.65
CA ARG A 281 23.66 -3.07 -15.04
C ARG A 281 22.66 -3.79 -15.92
N VAL A 282 21.80 -4.62 -15.32
CA VAL A 282 20.86 -5.51 -16.02
C VAL A 282 19.44 -5.23 -15.52
N ASP A 283 18.50 -5.25 -16.45
CA ASP A 283 17.08 -5.23 -16.13
C ASP A 283 16.71 -6.53 -15.43
N ARG A 284 16.04 -6.42 -14.29
CA ARG A 284 15.60 -7.55 -13.46
C ARG A 284 14.20 -7.27 -12.90
N GLY A 285 13.62 -8.31 -12.37
CA GLY A 285 12.34 -8.27 -11.71
C GLY A 285 11.25 -9.00 -12.51
N THR A 286 10.67 -10.01 -11.88
CA THR A 286 9.50 -10.74 -12.41
C THR A 286 8.49 -10.87 -11.30
N ALA A 287 7.36 -10.15 -11.42
CA ALA A 287 6.35 -10.09 -10.38
C ALA A 287 4.97 -9.77 -10.93
N LEU A 288 3.94 -10.30 -10.26
CA LEU A 288 2.57 -9.79 -10.35
C LEU A 288 2.41 -8.67 -9.33
N LEU A 289 2.01 -7.49 -9.77
CA LEU A 289 1.86 -6.30 -8.94
C LEU A 289 0.38 -6.01 -8.73
N CYS A 290 -0.05 -5.83 -7.46
CA CYS A 290 -1.41 -5.40 -7.23
C CYS A 290 -1.60 -3.92 -7.62
N PRO A 291 -2.83 -3.47 -7.91
CA PRO A 291 -3.10 -2.08 -8.28
C PRO A 291 -2.61 -1.02 -7.27
N PHE A 292 -2.44 -1.41 -6.00
CA PHE A 292 -2.02 -0.56 -4.90
C PHE A 292 -0.58 -0.82 -4.44
N ASP A 293 0.20 -1.52 -5.26
CA ASP A 293 1.64 -1.70 -5.01
C ASP A 293 2.36 -0.34 -5.05
N PRO A 294 3.32 -0.07 -4.14
CA PRO A 294 4.07 1.19 -4.12
C PRO A 294 4.79 1.54 -5.43
N LEU A 295 5.14 0.55 -6.25
CA LEU A 295 5.67 0.80 -7.59
C LEU A 295 4.58 1.32 -8.55
N ILE A 296 3.31 0.98 -8.31
CA ILE A 296 2.18 1.19 -9.23
C ILE A 296 1.27 2.34 -8.81
N PHE A 297 1.10 2.65 -7.54
CA PHE A 297 0.00 3.50 -7.08
C PHE A 297 0.02 4.94 -7.65
N PHE A 298 1.18 5.54 -7.95
CA PHE A 298 1.24 6.85 -8.61
C PHE A 298 1.35 6.72 -10.13
N ARG A 299 0.21 6.76 -10.80
CA ARG A 299 0.04 6.47 -12.25
C ARG A 299 0.92 7.32 -13.17
N PRO A 300 1.06 8.66 -12.97
CA PRO A 300 1.93 9.48 -13.82
C PRO A 300 3.39 9.04 -13.81
N ARG A 301 3.89 8.53 -12.68
CA ARG A 301 5.24 7.98 -12.57
C ARG A 301 5.36 6.65 -13.32
N VAL A 302 4.37 5.78 -13.22
CA VAL A 302 4.32 4.50 -13.93
C VAL A 302 4.36 4.72 -15.44
N GLU A 303 3.58 5.67 -15.93
CA GLU A 303 3.56 6.04 -17.35
C GLU A 303 4.94 6.56 -17.81
N ARG A 304 5.57 7.48 -17.06
CA ARG A 304 6.91 8.00 -17.40
C ARG A 304 8.03 6.94 -17.37
N LEU A 305 7.98 6.02 -16.42
CA LEU A 305 9.04 5.00 -16.26
C LEU A 305 8.88 3.82 -17.21
N PHE A 306 7.65 3.41 -17.50
CA PHE A 306 7.37 2.13 -18.15
C PHE A 306 6.60 2.27 -19.47
N ASP A 307 6.20 3.48 -19.85
CA ASP A 307 5.24 3.71 -20.95
C ASP A 307 3.97 2.86 -20.77
N PHE A 308 3.48 2.81 -19.53
CA PHE A 308 2.39 1.92 -19.12
C PHE A 308 1.23 2.76 -18.56
N HIS A 309 0.25 3.04 -19.42
CA HIS A 309 -0.96 3.74 -19.01
C HIS A 309 -1.87 2.80 -18.23
N TYR A 310 -2.02 3.04 -16.91
CA TYR A 310 -2.78 2.17 -16.03
C TYR A 310 -3.91 2.88 -15.31
N ARG A 311 -5.11 2.28 -15.37
CA ARG A 311 -6.26 2.68 -14.56
C ARG A 311 -6.91 1.46 -13.95
N ILE A 312 -7.32 1.56 -12.69
CA ILE A 312 -8.14 0.52 -12.06
C ILE A 312 -9.60 0.70 -12.48
N GLU A 313 -10.27 -0.39 -12.84
CA GLU A 313 -11.63 -0.35 -13.40
C GLU A 313 -12.71 -0.86 -12.44
N ILE A 314 -12.43 -0.88 -11.12
CA ILE A 314 -13.38 -1.36 -10.09
C ILE A 314 -14.68 -0.57 -10.05
N TYR A 315 -14.64 0.72 -10.40
CA TYR A 315 -15.82 1.60 -10.50
C TYR A 315 -16.41 1.67 -11.90
N THR A 316 -15.76 1.05 -12.88
CA THR A 316 -16.25 1.02 -14.27
C THR A 316 -17.29 -0.08 -14.42
N PRO A 317 -18.48 0.20 -14.99
CA PRO A 317 -19.48 -0.83 -15.28
C PRO A 317 -18.90 -1.96 -16.14
N ALA A 318 -19.26 -3.21 -15.84
CA ALA A 318 -18.66 -4.40 -16.45
C ALA A 318 -18.58 -4.36 -17.99
N PRO A 319 -19.61 -3.92 -18.77
CA PRO A 319 -19.53 -3.84 -20.21
C PRO A 319 -18.52 -2.82 -20.76
N LYS A 320 -18.12 -1.85 -19.93
CA LYS A 320 -17.18 -0.77 -20.34
C LYS A 320 -15.74 -1.05 -19.90
N ARG A 321 -15.48 -2.17 -19.20
CA ARG A 321 -14.14 -2.54 -18.76
C ARG A 321 -13.30 -3.03 -19.92
N GLN A 322 -12.13 -2.41 -20.10
CA GLN A 322 -11.20 -2.77 -21.17
C GLN A 322 -10.42 -4.04 -20.81
N TYR A 323 -9.84 -4.09 -19.61
CA TYR A 323 -8.97 -5.19 -19.19
C TYR A 323 -9.59 -6.09 -18.12
N GLY A 324 -10.40 -5.55 -17.22
CA GLY A 324 -11.05 -6.32 -16.19
C GLY A 324 -11.40 -5.52 -14.94
N TYR A 325 -11.76 -6.22 -13.87
CA TYR A 325 -12.20 -5.58 -12.63
C TYR A 325 -11.03 -5.15 -11.73
N TYR A 326 -10.11 -6.09 -11.46
CA TYR A 326 -8.97 -5.88 -10.55
C TYR A 326 -7.69 -6.41 -11.22
N VAL A 327 -7.19 -5.62 -12.14
CA VAL A 327 -6.14 -6.01 -13.08
C VAL A 327 -4.76 -5.84 -12.46
N TRP A 328 -3.94 -6.89 -12.52
CA TRP A 328 -2.58 -6.93 -12.04
C TRP A 328 -1.60 -6.66 -13.17
N PRO A 329 -0.80 -5.58 -13.13
CA PRO A 329 0.35 -5.42 -14.02
C PRO A 329 1.36 -6.57 -13.83
N PHE A 330 1.91 -7.05 -14.92
CA PHE A 330 2.96 -8.07 -14.92
C PHE A 330 4.32 -7.45 -15.26
N LEU A 331 5.19 -7.45 -14.26
CA LEU A 331 6.60 -7.06 -14.40
C LEU A 331 7.41 -8.26 -14.87
N LEU A 332 8.16 -8.10 -15.95
CA LEU A 332 9.09 -9.10 -16.49
C LEU A 332 10.35 -8.40 -17.02
N ASP A 333 11.51 -8.82 -16.54
CA ASP A 333 12.81 -8.27 -16.95
C ASP A 333 12.84 -6.73 -16.91
N GLY A 334 12.32 -6.17 -15.81
CA GLY A 334 12.31 -4.73 -15.60
C GLY A 334 11.31 -3.93 -16.45
N GLN A 335 10.37 -4.58 -17.13
CA GLN A 335 9.33 -3.95 -17.95
C GLN A 335 7.93 -4.38 -17.47
N LEU A 336 6.96 -3.50 -17.56
CA LEU A 336 5.55 -3.87 -17.42
C LEU A 336 5.05 -4.36 -18.76
N VAL A 337 5.01 -5.68 -18.94
CA VAL A 337 4.81 -6.30 -20.25
C VAL A 337 3.37 -6.79 -20.49
N GLY A 338 2.54 -6.77 -19.44
CA GLY A 338 1.18 -7.29 -19.58
C GLY A 338 0.28 -6.98 -18.39
N ARG A 339 -0.98 -7.36 -18.55
CA ARG A 339 -2.08 -7.15 -17.59
C ARG A 339 -2.86 -8.44 -17.40
N VAL A 340 -3.14 -8.75 -16.13
CA VAL A 340 -3.84 -10.01 -15.79
C VAL A 340 -4.99 -9.70 -14.84
N ASP A 341 -6.22 -9.98 -15.23
CA ASP A 341 -7.39 -9.90 -14.36
C ASP A 341 -7.56 -11.22 -13.63
N LEU A 342 -7.38 -11.21 -12.30
CA LEU A 342 -7.33 -12.40 -11.46
C LEU A 342 -8.51 -12.44 -10.49
N LYS A 343 -9.06 -13.65 -10.27
CA LYS A 343 -10.08 -13.91 -9.27
C LYS A 343 -9.82 -15.26 -8.58
N ALA A 344 -9.73 -15.26 -7.26
CA ALA A 344 -9.70 -16.50 -6.49
C ALA A 344 -11.13 -17.02 -6.29
N ASP A 345 -11.36 -18.27 -6.69
CA ASP A 345 -12.55 -19.05 -6.32
C ASP A 345 -12.13 -20.09 -5.28
N ARG A 346 -12.34 -19.73 -4.02
CA ARG A 346 -11.92 -20.56 -2.90
C ARG A 346 -12.78 -21.80 -2.75
N ALA A 347 -14.04 -21.75 -3.17
CA ALA A 347 -14.93 -22.92 -3.14
C ALA A 347 -14.53 -23.97 -4.18
N ALA A 348 -14.10 -23.52 -5.37
CA ALA A 348 -13.62 -24.40 -6.43
C ALA A 348 -12.11 -24.72 -6.35
N GLY A 349 -11.37 -24.16 -5.37
CA GLY A 349 -9.92 -24.30 -5.24
C GLY A 349 -9.14 -23.74 -6.42
N THR A 350 -9.63 -22.67 -7.09
CA THR A 350 -9.02 -22.18 -8.34
C THR A 350 -8.60 -20.71 -8.30
N LEU A 351 -7.45 -20.42 -8.91
CA LEU A 351 -7.07 -19.06 -9.30
C LEU A 351 -7.49 -18.86 -10.76
N ASN A 352 -8.53 -18.06 -10.98
CA ASN A 352 -9.07 -17.79 -12.30
C ASN A 352 -8.36 -16.60 -12.93
N VAL A 353 -7.75 -16.80 -14.09
CA VAL A 353 -7.29 -15.76 -14.99
C VAL A 353 -8.47 -15.37 -15.87
N VAL A 354 -9.20 -14.32 -15.48
CA VAL A 354 -10.40 -13.83 -16.21
C VAL A 354 -10.00 -13.24 -17.55
N GLY A 355 -8.84 -12.58 -17.62
CA GLY A 355 -8.25 -12.05 -18.84
C GLY A 355 -6.73 -11.90 -18.69
N ALA A 356 -6.00 -12.02 -19.79
CA ALA A 356 -4.56 -11.80 -19.85
C ALA A 356 -4.17 -11.14 -21.18
N PHE A 357 -3.50 -9.98 -21.09
CA PHE A 357 -3.22 -9.10 -22.22
C PHE A 357 -1.74 -8.73 -22.23
N ALA A 358 -1.12 -8.76 -23.39
CA ALA A 358 0.20 -8.18 -23.58
C ALA A 358 0.10 -6.66 -23.81
N GLU A 359 1.12 -5.93 -23.40
CA GLU A 359 1.27 -4.53 -23.79
C GLU A 359 1.67 -4.42 -25.27
N GLN A 360 1.40 -3.26 -25.86
CA GLN A 360 1.72 -3.01 -27.27
C GLN A 360 3.20 -3.29 -27.55
N GLY A 361 3.48 -4.06 -28.59
CA GLY A 361 4.84 -4.43 -28.99
C GLY A 361 5.47 -5.57 -28.19
N GLN A 362 4.77 -6.15 -27.21
CA GLN A 362 5.23 -7.32 -26.47
C GLN A 362 4.75 -8.62 -27.12
N ASP A 363 5.60 -9.66 -27.07
CA ASP A 363 5.25 -10.99 -27.55
C ASP A 363 4.51 -11.80 -26.47
N PRO A 364 3.22 -12.14 -26.69
CA PRO A 364 2.46 -12.97 -25.77
C PRO A 364 3.11 -14.33 -25.44
N SER A 365 3.86 -14.92 -26.38
CA SER A 365 4.53 -16.21 -26.20
C SER A 365 5.70 -16.10 -25.22
N ARG A 366 6.45 -15.00 -25.28
CA ARG A 366 7.53 -14.70 -24.33
C ARG A 366 7.01 -14.48 -22.90
N ILE A 367 5.83 -13.88 -22.76
CA ILE A 367 5.19 -13.57 -21.48
C ILE A 367 4.65 -14.84 -20.82
N ALA A 368 4.10 -15.75 -21.59
CA ALA A 368 3.28 -16.86 -21.11
C ALA A 368 4.00 -17.80 -20.12
N GLY A 369 5.23 -18.19 -20.38
CA GLY A 369 6.00 -19.08 -19.51
C GLY A 369 6.27 -18.47 -18.12
N PRO A 370 6.94 -17.30 -18.03
CA PRO A 370 7.18 -16.60 -16.78
C PRO A 370 5.90 -16.27 -16.03
N LEU A 371 4.82 -15.88 -16.73
CA LEU A 371 3.53 -15.61 -16.11
C LEU A 371 2.89 -16.87 -15.53
N ALA A 372 2.95 -18.01 -16.23
CA ALA A 372 2.45 -19.30 -15.74
C ALA A 372 3.14 -19.71 -14.44
N GLU A 373 4.45 -19.54 -14.34
CA GLU A 373 5.22 -19.81 -13.14
C GLU A 373 4.75 -18.94 -11.96
N ARG A 374 4.60 -17.62 -12.17
CA ARG A 374 4.13 -16.70 -11.12
C ARG A 374 2.70 -17.00 -10.69
N LEU A 375 1.82 -17.38 -11.61
CA LEU A 375 0.43 -17.74 -11.30
C LEU A 375 0.33 -19.04 -10.51
N ARG A 376 1.14 -20.07 -10.83
CA ARG A 376 1.19 -21.30 -10.02
C ARG A 376 1.69 -21.02 -8.61
N THR A 377 2.77 -20.23 -8.51
CA THR A 377 3.33 -19.81 -7.21
C THR A 377 2.29 -19.04 -6.39
N MET A 378 1.52 -18.15 -7.04
CA MET A 378 0.46 -17.39 -6.39
C MET A 378 -0.71 -18.29 -5.97
N ALA A 379 -1.14 -19.22 -6.82
CA ALA A 379 -2.21 -20.17 -6.49
C ALA A 379 -1.82 -21.03 -5.26
N SER A 380 -0.64 -21.61 -5.25
CA SER A 380 -0.10 -22.37 -4.11
C SER A 380 -0.04 -21.51 -2.83
N TRP A 381 0.47 -20.29 -2.91
CA TRP A 381 0.51 -19.35 -1.78
C TRP A 381 -0.88 -19.03 -1.21
N LEU A 382 -1.89 -18.98 -2.09
CA LEU A 382 -3.27 -18.72 -1.69
C LEU A 382 -4.01 -19.99 -1.18
N GLY A 383 -3.36 -21.16 -1.20
CA GLY A 383 -3.98 -22.45 -0.87
C GLY A 383 -4.96 -22.93 -1.94
N LEU A 384 -4.73 -22.54 -3.21
CA LEU A 384 -5.54 -22.96 -4.35
C LEU A 384 -4.84 -24.07 -5.13
N GLU A 385 -5.61 -25.02 -5.62
CA GLU A 385 -5.10 -26.25 -6.24
C GLU A 385 -4.60 -26.03 -7.67
N ARG A 386 -5.25 -25.15 -8.43
CA ARG A 386 -4.95 -24.97 -9.86
C ARG A 386 -5.23 -23.56 -10.36
N VAL A 387 -4.59 -23.22 -11.50
CA VAL A 387 -4.87 -22.01 -12.28
C VAL A 387 -5.81 -22.37 -13.43
N VAL A 388 -6.89 -21.63 -13.58
CA VAL A 388 -7.87 -21.78 -14.68
C VAL A 388 -7.80 -20.54 -15.55
N VAL A 389 -7.64 -20.74 -16.87
CA VAL A 389 -7.48 -19.64 -17.83
C VAL A 389 -8.79 -19.42 -18.59
N GLY A 390 -9.26 -18.18 -18.58
CA GLY A 390 -10.45 -17.72 -19.32
C GLY A 390 -10.20 -17.57 -20.83
N LYS A 391 -10.97 -16.67 -21.46
CA LYS A 391 -10.94 -16.51 -22.93
C LYS A 391 -10.54 -15.09 -23.39
N ARG A 392 -10.37 -14.12 -22.49
CA ARG A 392 -10.13 -12.72 -22.82
C ARG A 392 -8.64 -12.40 -22.88
N GLY A 393 -8.19 -11.80 -23.98
CA GLY A 393 -6.83 -11.32 -24.18
C GLY A 393 -5.95 -12.26 -25.01
N ASP A 394 -4.91 -11.71 -25.56
CA ASP A 394 -3.98 -12.36 -26.50
C ASP A 394 -2.97 -13.30 -25.82
N VAL A 395 -2.70 -13.10 -24.54
CA VAL A 395 -1.81 -13.98 -23.74
C VAL A 395 -2.50 -15.29 -23.32
N VAL A 396 -3.84 -15.36 -23.35
CA VAL A 396 -4.62 -16.49 -22.82
C VAL A 396 -4.28 -17.82 -23.49
N LYS A 397 -4.16 -17.86 -24.83
CA LYS A 397 -3.84 -19.11 -25.54
C LYS A 397 -2.44 -19.62 -25.21
N PRO A 398 -1.34 -18.84 -25.37
CA PRO A 398 -0.02 -19.29 -25.00
C PRO A 398 0.12 -19.60 -23.50
N LEU A 399 -0.55 -18.85 -22.61
CA LEU A 399 -0.59 -19.12 -21.18
C LEU A 399 -1.23 -20.49 -20.87
N GLY A 400 -2.32 -20.83 -21.54
CA GLY A 400 -2.97 -22.14 -21.40
C GLY A 400 -2.05 -23.28 -21.81
N VAL A 401 -1.22 -23.10 -22.85
CA VAL A 401 -0.18 -24.08 -23.25
C VAL A 401 0.89 -24.17 -22.15
N ALA A 402 1.48 -23.04 -21.71
CA ALA A 402 2.52 -23.02 -20.69
C ALA A 402 2.08 -23.64 -19.35
N LEU A 403 0.81 -23.47 -18.97
CA LEU A 403 0.25 -24.10 -17.76
C LEU A 403 0.07 -25.63 -17.88
N ARG A 404 0.04 -26.22 -19.08
CA ARG A 404 -0.05 -27.67 -19.28
C ARG A 404 1.32 -28.33 -19.39
N THR A 405 2.32 -27.64 -19.92
CA THR A 405 3.61 -28.20 -20.31
C THR A 405 4.60 -28.39 -19.15
N THR A 406 4.39 -27.68 -18.05
CA THR A 406 5.26 -27.78 -16.87
C THR A 406 4.50 -28.49 -15.74
N ARG A 407 4.54 -29.84 -15.75
CA ARG A 407 4.20 -30.70 -14.60
C ARG A 407 5.43 -31.05 -13.82
#